data_2835bdfd481375edc2e310177dbf2df5
#
_entry.id   2835bdfd481375edc2e310177dbf2df5
#
_cell.length_a   1.000
_cell.length_b   1.000
_cell.length_c   1.000
_cell.angle_alpha   90.00
_cell.angle_beta   90.00
_cell.angle_gamma   90.00
#
_symmetry.space_group_name_H-M   'P 1'
#
loop_
_entity.id
_entity.type
_entity.pdbx_description
1 polymer ?
#
loop_
_entity_poly.entity_id
_entity_poly.type
_entity_poly.pdbx_seq_one_letter_code
_entity_poly.pdbx_strand_id
1 'polypeptide(L)'
;MIQTKRCFIKGMLAFFVLLLASCASRKVEKVSLPADFKGPKALGRLYGVKITEHDNIFLYNEGARWLGVPHRLGGMSKQGVDCSGFATQIYKTIYRKKLSRSAAEMLKRDCKRIGRGQLQEGDLVFFHSGKNKKPPSHVGVYLKNGRFIHASTSKGVVVSSLSEPYYMRTWICGGRVSK
;
A
#
# COMPACT_ATOMS: atom_id res chain seq x y z
N MET A 1 36.11 37.42 -66.58
CA MET A 1 34.73 36.97 -66.92
C MET A 1 34.54 35.69 -66.19
N ILE A 2 33.81 35.67 -65.11
CA ILE A 2 33.05 34.56 -64.61
C ILE A 2 32.46 35.02 -63.27
N GLN A 3 31.15 34.96 -63.18
CA GLN A 3 30.32 35.50 -62.15
C GLN A 3 30.32 34.62 -60.87
N THR A 4 30.51 35.24 -59.78
CA THR A 4 30.31 34.69 -58.44
C THR A 4 28.84 34.61 -58.10
N LYS A 5 28.28 33.38 -58.00
CA LYS A 5 26.98 33.16 -57.43
C LYS A 5 27.09 33.01 -55.92
N ARG A 6 26.64 34.02 -55.19
CA ARG A 6 26.46 33.99 -53.76
C ARG A 6 25.27 33.09 -53.43
N CYS A 7 25.54 31.97 -52.82
CA CYS A 7 24.49 31.08 -52.26
C CYS A 7 24.15 31.58 -50.86
N PHE A 8 22.93 32.10 -50.71
CA PHE A 8 22.36 32.48 -49.41
C PHE A 8 21.97 31.20 -48.66
N ILE A 9 22.75 30.83 -47.69
CA ILE A 9 22.36 29.83 -46.71
C ILE A 9 21.59 30.58 -45.64
N LYS A 10 20.27 30.59 -45.76
CA LYS A 10 19.40 31.04 -44.66
C LYS A 10 19.50 30.00 -43.52
N GLY A 11 19.99 30.49 -42.39
CA GLY A 11 20.08 29.75 -41.18
C GLY A 11 18.70 29.24 -40.72
N MET A 12 18.55 27.94 -40.70
CA MET A 12 17.44 27.29 -40.05
C MET A 12 17.85 27.11 -38.58
N LEU A 13 17.40 28.07 -37.77
CA LEU A 13 17.50 27.97 -36.32
C LEU A 13 16.63 26.79 -35.90
N ALA A 14 17.24 25.64 -35.68
CA ALA A 14 16.57 24.51 -35.04
C ALA A 14 16.25 24.92 -33.61
N PHE A 15 14.96 25.18 -33.38
CA PHE A 15 14.40 25.35 -32.06
C PHE A 15 14.45 23.99 -31.36
N PHE A 16 15.54 23.71 -30.68
CA PHE A 16 15.64 22.55 -29.79
C PHE A 16 14.82 22.86 -28.56
N VAL A 17 13.52 22.56 -28.64
CA VAL A 17 12.67 22.59 -27.45
C VAL A 17 13.13 21.47 -26.53
N LEU A 18 13.95 21.83 -25.56
CA LEU A 18 14.21 20.97 -24.40
C LEU A 18 12.88 20.76 -23.67
N LEU A 19 12.23 19.64 -23.98
CA LEU A 19 11.21 19.07 -23.10
C LEU A 19 11.89 18.66 -21.80
N LEU A 20 12.02 19.62 -20.89
CA LEU A 20 12.26 19.31 -19.49
C LEU A 20 11.04 18.52 -19.03
N ALA A 21 11.13 17.21 -19.12
CA ALA A 21 10.23 16.32 -18.43
C ALA A 21 10.38 16.61 -16.94
N SER A 22 9.58 17.56 -16.47
CA SER A 22 9.38 17.82 -15.06
C SER A 22 8.89 16.51 -14.45
N CYS A 23 9.79 15.77 -13.83
CA CYS A 23 9.45 14.74 -12.87
C CYS A 23 8.74 15.44 -11.71
N ALA A 24 7.48 15.83 -11.93
CA ALA A 24 6.61 16.29 -10.88
C ALA A 24 6.45 15.09 -9.93
N SER A 25 7.30 15.05 -8.92
CA SER A 25 7.09 14.22 -7.74
C SER A 25 5.66 14.48 -7.30
N ARG A 26 4.73 13.55 -7.63
CA ARG A 26 3.35 13.65 -7.17
C ARG A 26 3.45 13.70 -5.65
N LYS A 27 3.31 14.89 -5.10
CA LYS A 27 3.07 15.06 -3.66
C LYS A 27 1.89 14.17 -3.35
N VAL A 28 2.17 13.06 -2.64
CA VAL A 28 1.12 12.26 -2.05
C VAL A 28 0.37 13.22 -1.14
N GLU A 29 -0.83 13.59 -1.57
CA GLU A 29 -1.70 14.46 -0.82
C GLU A 29 -1.85 13.83 0.57
N LYS A 30 -1.30 14.50 1.58
CA LYS A 30 -1.45 14.05 2.97
C LYS A 30 -2.94 14.10 3.22
N VAL A 31 -3.59 12.93 3.20
CA VAL A 31 -4.96 12.80 3.66
C VAL A 31 -4.93 13.27 5.11
N SER A 32 -5.25 14.55 5.30
CA SER A 32 -5.44 15.12 6.63
C SER A 32 -6.66 14.42 7.22
N LEU A 33 -6.38 13.50 8.14
CA LEU A 33 -7.44 12.84 8.88
C LEU A 33 -8.18 13.94 9.66
N PRO A 34 -9.50 14.11 9.47
CA PRO A 34 -10.26 15.01 10.32
C PRO A 34 -10.03 14.63 11.79
N ALA A 35 -9.94 15.61 12.69
CA ALA A 35 -9.74 15.39 14.12
C ALA A 35 -10.79 14.45 14.75
N ASP A 36 -11.81 14.05 13.99
CA ASP A 36 -13.02 13.35 14.41
C ASP A 36 -13.15 11.93 13.85
N PHE A 37 -12.02 11.19 13.78
CA PHE A 37 -12.07 9.77 13.36
C PHE A 37 -12.61 8.81 14.43
N LYS A 38 -13.27 9.27 15.43
CA LYS A 38 -13.67 8.46 16.60
C LYS A 38 -14.91 7.59 16.37
N GLY A 39 -15.73 7.86 15.36
CA GLY A 39 -17.01 7.20 15.16
C GLY A 39 -17.06 6.20 14.00
N PRO A 40 -17.87 5.11 14.11
CA PRO A 40 -18.00 4.07 13.07
C PRO A 40 -18.38 4.62 11.70
N LYS A 41 -19.25 5.64 11.64
CA LYS A 41 -19.73 6.24 10.40
C LYS A 41 -18.61 6.92 9.58
N ALA A 42 -17.72 7.64 10.26
CA ALA A 42 -16.60 8.33 9.62
C ALA A 42 -15.56 7.31 9.10
N LEU A 43 -15.22 6.32 9.93
CA LEU A 43 -14.34 5.21 9.54
C LEU A 43 -14.95 4.41 8.39
N GLY A 44 -16.27 4.16 8.41
CA GLY A 44 -16.94 3.45 7.34
C GLY A 44 -16.80 4.12 5.98
N ARG A 45 -16.91 5.44 5.91
CA ARG A 45 -16.65 6.22 4.68
C ARG A 45 -15.19 6.09 4.22
N LEU A 46 -14.24 6.16 5.16
CA LEU A 46 -12.82 6.07 4.87
C LEU A 46 -12.42 4.72 4.27
N TYR A 47 -12.96 3.64 4.81
CA TYR A 47 -12.62 2.28 4.41
C TYR A 47 -13.54 1.70 3.31
N GLY A 48 -14.62 2.40 2.98
CA GLY A 48 -15.62 1.93 2.02
C GLY A 48 -16.38 0.68 2.50
N VAL A 49 -16.63 0.58 3.83
CA VAL A 49 -17.36 -0.51 4.48
C VAL A 49 -18.27 0.03 5.58
N LYS A 50 -19.36 -0.69 5.86
CA LYS A 50 -20.19 -0.37 7.04
C LYS A 50 -19.48 -0.87 8.30
N ILE A 51 -19.09 0.05 9.17
CA ILE A 51 -18.50 -0.25 10.48
C ILE A 51 -19.59 -0.13 11.55
N THR A 52 -19.66 -1.09 12.44
CA THR A 52 -20.59 -1.21 13.54
C THR A 52 -19.85 -1.27 14.88
N GLU A 53 -20.55 -1.28 15.98
CA GLU A 53 -20.02 -1.44 17.33
C GLU A 53 -19.39 -2.82 17.59
N HIS A 54 -19.74 -3.83 16.78
CA HIS A 54 -19.17 -5.17 16.86
C HIS A 54 -17.83 -5.29 16.12
N ASP A 55 -17.45 -4.30 15.34
CA ASP A 55 -16.20 -4.28 14.59
C ASP A 55 -15.06 -3.77 15.49
N ASN A 56 -13.82 -4.18 15.20
CA ASN A 56 -12.65 -3.73 15.96
C ASN A 56 -12.30 -2.28 15.63
N ILE A 57 -13.05 -1.34 16.22
CA ILE A 57 -12.89 0.11 15.98
C ILE A 57 -11.45 0.60 16.24
N PHE A 58 -10.70 -0.04 17.15
CA PHE A 58 -9.30 0.30 17.43
C PHE A 58 -8.40 -0.03 16.24
N LEU A 59 -8.63 -1.17 15.56
CA LEU A 59 -7.91 -1.54 14.34
C LEU A 59 -8.13 -0.51 13.23
N TYR A 60 -9.38 -0.09 13.01
CA TYR A 60 -9.70 0.92 11.99
C TYR A 60 -9.10 2.29 12.33
N ASN A 61 -9.18 2.74 13.59
CA ASN A 61 -8.58 4.00 14.00
C ASN A 61 -7.05 3.97 13.86
N GLU A 62 -6.40 2.89 14.28
CA GLU A 62 -4.94 2.78 14.11
C GLU A 62 -4.55 2.71 12.64
N GLY A 63 -5.25 1.91 11.84
CA GLY A 63 -5.05 1.87 10.39
C GLY A 63 -5.18 3.24 9.75
N ALA A 64 -6.21 4.02 10.14
CA ALA A 64 -6.45 5.38 9.65
C ALA A 64 -5.27 6.32 9.91
N ARG A 65 -4.60 6.20 11.07
CA ARG A 65 -3.41 6.99 11.39
C ARG A 65 -2.22 6.70 10.48
N TRP A 66 -2.24 5.57 9.78
CA TRP A 66 -1.17 5.16 8.87
C TRP A 66 -1.46 5.49 7.41
N LEU A 67 -2.69 5.79 7.03
CA LEU A 67 -3.04 6.09 5.64
C LEU A 67 -2.15 7.21 5.07
N GLY A 68 -1.67 7.01 3.85
CA GLY A 68 -0.79 7.94 3.16
C GLY A 68 0.68 7.95 3.62
N VAL A 69 1.05 7.19 4.66
CA VAL A 69 2.48 7.04 5.03
C VAL A 69 3.23 6.43 3.85
N PRO A 70 4.34 7.05 3.39
CA PRO A 70 5.05 6.61 2.20
C PRO A 70 5.67 5.22 2.39
N HIS A 71 5.79 4.48 1.28
CA HIS A 71 6.51 3.22 1.31
C HIS A 71 8.01 3.46 1.41
N ARG A 72 8.65 2.73 2.33
CA ARG A 72 10.11 2.69 2.46
C ARG A 72 10.55 1.26 2.80
N LEU A 73 11.38 0.68 1.95
CA LEU A 73 11.92 -0.66 2.21
C LEU A 73 12.66 -0.69 3.55
N GLY A 74 12.37 -1.68 4.38
CA GLY A 74 12.92 -1.77 5.75
C GLY A 74 12.31 -0.77 6.75
N GLY A 75 11.43 0.12 6.31
CA GLY A 75 10.82 1.14 7.17
C GLY A 75 9.83 0.58 8.17
N MET A 76 9.74 1.22 9.35
CA MET A 76 8.85 0.86 10.45
C MET A 76 8.25 2.08 11.16
N SER A 77 8.22 3.25 10.52
CA SER A 77 7.80 4.50 11.14
C SER A 77 6.88 5.31 10.22
N LYS A 78 6.36 6.42 10.74
CA LYS A 78 5.52 7.37 9.96
C LYS A 78 6.31 8.13 8.89
N GLN A 79 7.64 8.13 8.94
CA GLN A 79 8.51 8.68 7.89
C GLN A 79 8.65 7.73 6.70
N GLY A 80 8.25 6.47 6.87
CA GLY A 80 8.22 5.46 5.83
C GLY A 80 8.11 4.05 6.39
N VAL A 81 7.32 3.22 5.73
CA VAL A 81 7.01 1.87 6.20
C VAL A 81 6.92 0.89 5.03
N ASP A 82 7.45 -0.33 5.20
CA ASP A 82 7.17 -1.42 4.26
C ASP A 82 5.95 -2.26 4.72
N CYS A 83 5.53 -3.21 3.88
CA CYS A 83 4.33 -4.01 4.14
C CYS A 83 4.40 -4.80 5.45
N SER A 84 5.52 -5.43 5.75
CA SER A 84 5.72 -6.20 6.97
C SER A 84 5.95 -5.30 8.19
N GLY A 85 6.62 -4.17 8.01
CA GLY A 85 6.76 -3.14 9.04
C GLY A 85 5.40 -2.57 9.46
N PHE A 86 4.54 -2.26 8.49
CA PHE A 86 3.18 -1.80 8.75
C PHE A 86 2.37 -2.85 9.54
N ALA A 87 2.34 -4.11 9.07
CA ALA A 87 1.65 -5.19 9.77
C ALA A 87 2.17 -5.35 11.21
N THR A 88 3.49 -5.28 11.40
CA THR A 88 4.12 -5.36 12.73
C THR A 88 3.66 -4.22 13.64
N GLN A 89 3.59 -2.97 13.14
CA GLN A 89 3.14 -1.83 13.93
C GLN A 89 1.66 -1.96 14.33
N ILE A 90 0.79 -2.37 13.41
CA ILE A 90 -0.61 -2.65 13.71
C ILE A 90 -0.73 -3.71 14.81
N TYR A 91 -0.03 -4.83 14.66
CA TYR A 91 -0.11 -5.91 15.63
C TYR A 91 0.47 -5.56 16.99
N LYS A 92 1.56 -4.80 17.02
CA LYS A 92 2.16 -4.27 18.27
C LYS A 92 1.16 -3.37 19.00
N THR A 93 0.50 -2.46 18.28
CA THR A 93 -0.40 -1.48 18.89
C THR A 93 -1.72 -2.10 19.33
N ILE A 94 -2.36 -2.88 18.46
CA ILE A 94 -3.74 -3.38 18.68
C ILE A 94 -3.76 -4.68 19.46
N TYR A 95 -2.86 -5.61 19.15
CA TYR A 95 -2.87 -6.97 19.70
C TYR A 95 -1.75 -7.24 20.70
N ARG A 96 -0.85 -6.25 20.94
CA ARG A 96 0.33 -6.39 21.82
C ARG A 96 1.25 -7.54 21.39
N LYS A 97 1.28 -7.87 20.10
CA LYS A 97 2.07 -8.95 19.53
C LYS A 97 3.19 -8.43 18.64
N LYS A 98 4.34 -9.09 18.74
CA LYS A 98 5.47 -8.89 17.84
C LYS A 98 5.37 -9.90 16.70
N LEU A 99 5.45 -9.42 15.46
CA LEU A 99 5.51 -10.26 14.27
C LEU A 99 6.94 -10.33 13.73
N SER A 100 7.21 -11.38 12.96
CA SER A 100 8.43 -11.52 12.17
C SER A 100 8.58 -10.36 11.17
N ARG A 101 9.81 -10.08 10.71
CA ARG A 101 10.09 -8.86 9.95
C ARG A 101 9.84 -8.97 8.44
N SER A 102 9.53 -10.13 7.93
CA SER A 102 9.18 -10.33 6.51
C SER A 102 7.87 -11.07 6.33
N ALA A 103 7.18 -10.83 5.21
CA ALA A 103 5.93 -11.52 4.88
C ALA A 103 6.10 -13.06 4.88
N ALA A 104 7.23 -13.54 4.37
CA ALA A 104 7.54 -14.98 4.34
C ALA A 104 7.67 -15.58 5.74
N GLU A 105 8.41 -14.91 6.63
CA GLU A 105 8.59 -15.37 8.01
C GLU A 105 7.30 -15.22 8.82
N MET A 106 6.51 -14.17 8.61
CA MET A 106 5.19 -14.02 9.24
C MET A 106 4.30 -15.23 8.92
N LEU A 107 4.21 -15.61 7.63
CA LEU A 107 3.39 -16.75 7.23
C LEU A 107 3.93 -18.08 7.78
N LYS A 108 5.25 -18.22 7.88
CA LYS A 108 5.90 -19.45 8.34
C LYS A 108 5.82 -19.64 9.84
N ARG A 109 5.99 -18.56 10.62
CA ARG A 109 6.20 -18.64 12.07
C ARG A 109 5.06 -18.09 12.91
N ASP A 110 4.39 -17.03 12.40
CA ASP A 110 3.46 -16.28 13.24
C ASP A 110 2.00 -16.64 12.97
N CYS A 111 1.71 -17.35 11.86
CA CYS A 111 0.35 -17.56 11.39
C CYS A 111 -0.01 -19.02 11.15
N LYS A 112 -1.25 -19.37 11.48
CA LYS A 112 -1.94 -20.51 10.88
C LYS A 112 -2.53 -20.06 9.53
N ARG A 113 -2.26 -20.82 8.45
CA ARG A 113 -2.84 -20.55 7.12
C ARG A 113 -4.34 -20.77 7.13
N ILE A 114 -5.07 -19.85 6.48
CA ILE A 114 -6.52 -19.91 6.33
C ILE A 114 -6.92 -19.58 4.88
N GLY A 115 -8.08 -20.08 4.48
CA GLY A 115 -8.69 -19.78 3.19
C GLY A 115 -9.33 -18.38 3.16
N ARG A 116 -9.63 -17.89 1.95
CA ARG A 116 -10.26 -16.57 1.73
C ARG A 116 -11.61 -16.44 2.44
N GLY A 117 -12.44 -17.49 2.45
CA GLY A 117 -13.75 -17.50 3.10
C GLY A 117 -13.70 -17.55 4.63
N GLN A 118 -12.52 -17.76 5.22
CA GLN A 118 -12.33 -17.83 6.67
C GLN A 118 -11.75 -16.54 7.26
N LEU A 119 -11.51 -15.53 6.42
CA LEU A 119 -10.91 -14.27 6.83
C LEU A 119 -11.79 -13.52 7.83
N GLN A 120 -11.16 -13.05 8.88
CA GLN A 120 -11.73 -12.19 9.93
C GLN A 120 -10.89 -10.93 10.10
N GLU A 121 -11.47 -9.89 10.68
CA GLU A 121 -10.76 -8.64 10.98
C GLU A 121 -9.46 -8.89 11.75
N GLY A 122 -8.41 -8.25 11.30
CA GLY A 122 -7.07 -8.41 11.85
C GLY A 122 -6.27 -9.55 11.25
N ASP A 123 -6.86 -10.52 10.54
CA ASP A 123 -6.07 -11.55 9.87
C ASP A 123 -5.09 -10.94 8.87
N LEU A 124 -3.96 -11.57 8.65
CA LEU A 124 -3.02 -11.19 7.62
C LEU A 124 -3.45 -11.75 6.27
N VAL A 125 -3.18 -11.02 5.20
CA VAL A 125 -3.40 -11.45 3.82
C VAL A 125 -2.08 -11.42 3.06
N PHE A 126 -1.75 -12.53 2.39
CA PHE A 126 -0.45 -12.73 1.77
C PHE A 126 -0.55 -12.83 0.25
N PHE A 127 0.39 -12.16 -0.42
CA PHE A 127 0.46 -12.10 -1.87
C PHE A 127 1.89 -12.38 -2.34
N HIS A 128 2.01 -12.81 -3.60
CA HIS A 128 3.29 -12.93 -4.27
C HIS A 128 3.52 -11.78 -5.25
N SER A 129 4.78 -11.53 -5.61
CA SER A 129 5.16 -10.67 -6.73
C SER A 129 5.92 -11.50 -7.76
N GLY A 130 5.68 -11.21 -9.05
CA GLY A 130 6.35 -11.92 -10.14
C GLY A 130 5.78 -13.30 -10.45
N LYS A 131 6.57 -14.13 -11.16
CA LYS A 131 6.15 -15.44 -11.66
C LYS A 131 6.09 -16.52 -10.57
N ASN A 132 6.89 -16.40 -9.53
CA ASN A 132 6.95 -17.36 -8.43
C ASN A 132 5.86 -17.08 -7.40
N LYS A 133 4.98 -18.06 -7.19
CA LYS A 133 3.86 -17.97 -6.24
C LYS A 133 4.28 -18.12 -4.77
N LYS A 134 5.49 -18.52 -4.48
CA LYS A 134 6.03 -18.74 -3.12
C LYS A 134 7.52 -18.38 -3.08
N PRO A 135 8.03 -17.84 -1.97
CA PRO A 135 7.34 -17.41 -0.75
C PRO A 135 6.53 -16.11 -0.95
N PRO A 136 5.67 -15.71 0.02
CA PRO A 136 4.98 -14.44 -0.05
C PRO A 136 5.98 -13.28 0.02
N SER A 137 5.77 -12.28 -0.83
CA SER A 137 6.59 -11.07 -0.89
C SER A 137 5.84 -9.83 -0.40
N HIS A 138 4.53 -9.95 -0.16
CA HIS A 138 3.70 -8.87 0.32
C HIS A 138 2.67 -9.34 1.34
N VAL A 139 2.35 -8.46 2.29
CA VAL A 139 1.40 -8.70 3.36
C VAL A 139 0.54 -7.45 3.60
N GLY A 140 -0.72 -7.67 3.94
CA GLY A 140 -1.64 -6.64 4.43
C GLY A 140 -2.42 -7.15 5.63
N VAL A 141 -3.18 -6.27 6.26
CA VAL A 141 -4.07 -6.57 7.38
C VAL A 141 -5.51 -6.53 6.87
N TYR A 142 -6.21 -7.64 7.00
CA TYR A 142 -7.60 -7.76 6.56
C TYR A 142 -8.52 -6.96 7.48
N LEU A 143 -9.49 -6.33 6.88
CA LEU A 143 -10.54 -5.57 7.57
C LEU A 143 -11.86 -6.36 7.51
N LYS A 144 -12.73 -6.03 6.58
CA LYS A 144 -13.98 -6.74 6.31
C LYS A 144 -14.43 -6.56 4.86
N ASN A 145 -15.37 -7.39 4.40
CA ASN A 145 -15.97 -7.29 3.06
C ASN A 145 -14.92 -7.25 1.94
N GLY A 146 -13.86 -8.06 2.06
CA GLY A 146 -12.79 -8.13 1.09
C GLY A 146 -11.81 -6.95 1.13
N ARG A 147 -11.97 -5.99 2.03
CA ARG A 147 -11.03 -4.87 2.20
C ARG A 147 -9.87 -5.25 3.09
N PHE A 148 -8.70 -4.72 2.76
CA PHE A 148 -7.50 -4.84 3.59
C PHE A 148 -6.66 -3.58 3.47
N ILE A 149 -5.84 -3.31 4.49
CA ILE A 149 -4.93 -2.17 4.53
C ILE A 149 -3.49 -2.67 4.45
N HIS A 150 -2.65 -2.01 3.68
CA HIS A 150 -1.27 -2.41 3.46
C HIS A 150 -0.39 -1.25 3.00
N ALA A 151 0.94 -1.39 3.08
CA ALA A 151 1.88 -0.44 2.50
C ALA A 151 2.18 -0.81 1.03
N SER A 152 1.50 -0.14 0.09
CA SER A 152 1.75 -0.25 -1.35
C SER A 152 3.08 0.40 -1.71
N THR A 153 3.88 -0.22 -2.58
CA THR A 153 5.16 0.34 -3.05
C THR A 153 4.99 1.66 -3.81
N SER A 154 3.87 1.86 -4.49
CA SER A 154 3.63 3.06 -5.32
C SER A 154 2.76 4.13 -4.64
N LYS A 155 1.93 3.74 -3.65
CA LYS A 155 0.92 4.64 -3.05
C LYS A 155 1.11 4.86 -1.55
N GLY A 156 2.09 4.18 -0.93
CA GLY A 156 2.21 4.16 0.53
C GLY A 156 1.08 3.34 1.17
N VAL A 157 0.73 3.66 2.42
CA VAL A 157 -0.32 2.93 3.13
C VAL A 157 -1.69 3.28 2.57
N VAL A 158 -2.39 2.28 2.06
CA VAL A 158 -3.70 2.42 1.41
C VAL A 158 -4.63 1.26 1.76
N VAL A 159 -5.92 1.46 1.53
CA VAL A 159 -6.93 0.41 1.56
C VAL A 159 -7.13 -0.12 0.15
N SER A 160 -7.11 -1.44 0.00
CA SER A 160 -7.37 -2.13 -1.25
C SER A 160 -8.45 -3.21 -1.08
N SER A 161 -8.89 -3.77 -2.21
CA SER A 161 -9.85 -4.87 -2.23
C SER A 161 -9.22 -6.16 -2.74
N LEU A 162 -9.55 -7.29 -2.09
CA LEU A 162 -9.19 -8.62 -2.60
C LEU A 162 -9.81 -8.93 -3.96
N SER A 163 -10.84 -8.19 -4.39
CA SER A 163 -11.46 -8.31 -5.72
C SER A 163 -10.74 -7.52 -6.82
N GLU A 164 -9.75 -6.70 -6.49
CA GLU A 164 -8.93 -6.04 -7.52
C GLU A 164 -8.13 -7.07 -8.32
N PRO A 165 -8.06 -6.94 -9.66
CA PRO A 165 -7.44 -7.96 -10.53
C PRO A 165 -6.01 -8.33 -10.12
N TYR A 166 -5.24 -7.35 -9.66
CA TYR A 166 -3.87 -7.60 -9.17
C TYR A 166 -3.87 -8.53 -7.95
N TYR A 167 -4.66 -8.24 -6.93
CA TYR A 167 -4.70 -9.04 -5.70
C TYR A 167 -5.37 -10.40 -5.89
N MET A 168 -6.32 -10.50 -6.81
CA MET A 168 -6.90 -11.80 -7.20
C MET A 168 -5.83 -12.74 -7.80
N ARG A 169 -4.99 -12.22 -8.71
CA ARG A 169 -3.95 -13.01 -9.37
C ARG A 169 -2.78 -13.35 -8.45
N THR A 170 -2.48 -12.48 -7.49
CA THR A 170 -1.30 -12.62 -6.62
C THR A 170 -1.61 -13.21 -5.26
N TRP A 171 -2.86 -13.53 -4.97
CA TRP A 171 -3.31 -14.14 -3.73
C TRP A 171 -2.61 -15.47 -3.44
N ILE A 172 -2.13 -15.63 -2.21
CA ILE A 172 -1.59 -16.91 -1.71
C ILE A 172 -2.53 -17.52 -0.68
N CYS A 173 -2.79 -16.82 0.42
CA CYS A 173 -3.64 -17.28 1.52
C CYS A 173 -3.89 -16.16 2.53
N GLY A 174 -4.80 -16.39 3.45
CA GLY A 174 -4.85 -15.66 4.71
C GLY A 174 -3.93 -16.31 5.76
N GLY A 175 -3.66 -15.57 6.82
CA GLY A 175 -2.93 -16.05 7.97
C GLY A 175 -3.51 -15.50 9.26
N ARG A 176 -3.95 -16.40 10.13
CA ARG A 176 -4.42 -16.05 11.46
C ARG A 176 -3.30 -16.16 12.46
N VAL A 177 -2.95 -15.05 13.07
CA VAL A 177 -1.96 -15.01 14.17
C VAL A 177 -2.63 -15.59 15.41
N SER A 178 -1.99 -16.58 16.04
CA SER A 178 -2.50 -17.17 17.29
C SER A 178 -2.71 -16.09 18.36
N LYS A 179 -3.82 -16.17 19.06
CA LYS A 179 -4.15 -15.25 20.17
C LYS A 179 -3.19 -15.42 21.34
#